data_15567a36caaf2b85842e9b1ac8ef91cf
#
_entry.id   15567a36caaf2b85842e9b1ac8ef91cf
#
_cell.length_a   1.000
_cell.length_b   1.000
_cell.length_c   1.000
_cell.angle_alpha   90.00
_cell.angle_beta   90.00
_cell.angle_gamma   90.00
#
_symmetry.space_group_name_H-M   'P 1'
#
loop_
_entity.id
_entity.type
_entity.pdbx_description
1 polymer ?
#
loop_
_entity_poly.entity_id
_entity_poly.type
_entity_poly.pdbx_seq_one_letter_code
_entity_poly.pdbx_strand_id
1 'polypeptide(L)'
;MMQQFVCVIILLFSYTIGALAADGTVRGKVYDNETREPLAGVYVIWGKNLGTTTGENGNYSFTADTGRLNITFQFIGYETVTKTIFLRQSETIELNVGMSMKKREIDQIVISANRTEQRIAELTVSMDVIKASFLSDNHITDAQELINKTPGIEVIDGQASVRGGSGFSYGAGSRVLVLIDGLPMLSADAGNIKWQFLPLENLSQIEIIKGASSVLYGSSALNGIINFRSADASNKPVTQFFTEAGVFGSPRNREWVWWDTPRLFTSASFSHIRKLGNTDLSIGTNLLIDEGYRRLNGEKLGRLNLRLKHFSRKTEGLNYGISINSGYTEKKDFVLWEDAESGALKQSSLTAIELHGDFLALDPFLSLKKTDRYKHDFRMRVQSSRNRFPESEKNNSDA
;
A
#
# COMPACT_ATOMS: atom_id res chain seq x y z
N MET A 1 14.50 47.74 67.43
CA MET A 1 14.33 47.70 66.00
C MET A 1 15.34 46.81 65.27
N MET A 2 16.61 46.81 65.69
CA MET A 2 17.69 46.04 65.05
C MET A 2 17.58 44.49 65.31
N GLN A 3 17.08 44.08 66.45
CA GLN A 3 16.91 42.65 66.81
C GLN A 3 15.76 41.97 66.05
N GLN A 4 14.70 42.70 65.67
CA GLN A 4 13.57 42.16 64.87
C GLN A 4 13.92 41.99 63.37
N PHE A 5 14.87 42.84 62.90
CA PHE A 5 15.35 42.72 61.49
C PHE A 5 16.25 41.51 61.28
N VAL A 6 17.06 41.13 62.27
CA VAL A 6 17.93 39.96 62.21
C VAL A 6 17.13 38.65 62.23
N CYS A 7 16.04 38.57 63.01
CA CYS A 7 15.16 37.37 63.02
C CYS A 7 14.41 37.19 61.68
N VAL A 8 14.02 38.27 61.01
CA VAL A 8 13.34 38.15 59.68
C VAL A 8 14.30 37.71 58.59
N ILE A 9 15.58 38.15 58.65
CA ILE A 9 16.62 37.73 57.68
C ILE A 9 17.00 36.25 57.90
N ILE A 10 17.06 35.76 59.13
CA ILE A 10 17.33 34.35 59.44
C ILE A 10 16.12 33.47 59.03
N LEU A 11 14.86 33.94 59.15
CA LEU A 11 13.67 33.23 58.69
C LEU A 11 13.56 33.22 57.14
N LEU A 12 14.08 34.20 56.42
CA LEU A 12 14.13 34.22 54.97
C LEU A 12 15.25 33.33 54.39
N PHE A 13 16.34 33.10 55.17
CA PHE A 13 17.41 32.21 54.76
C PHE A 13 17.14 30.71 55.02
N SER A 14 16.18 30.38 55.87
CA SER A 14 15.80 28.99 56.15
C SER A 14 14.81 28.40 55.15
N TYR A 15 14.30 29.16 54.17
CA TYR A 15 13.39 28.69 53.14
C TYR A 15 14.06 28.27 51.84
N THR A 16 15.38 28.34 51.71
CA THR A 16 16.09 27.72 50.58
C THR A 16 16.58 26.30 50.92
N ILE A 17 15.68 25.46 51.45
CA ILE A 17 15.85 24.02 51.32
C ILE A 17 15.63 23.74 49.83
N GLY A 18 16.73 23.69 49.06
CA GLY A 18 16.68 23.23 47.71
C GLY A 18 15.89 21.91 47.64
N ALA A 19 14.83 21.91 46.91
CA ALA A 19 14.16 20.65 46.54
C ALA A 19 15.22 19.80 45.84
N LEU A 20 15.87 18.90 46.58
CA LEU A 20 16.65 17.81 45.97
C LEU A 20 15.64 17.07 45.11
N ALA A 21 15.76 17.26 43.82
CA ALA A 21 15.03 16.46 42.86
C ALA A 21 15.39 15.01 43.19
N ALA A 22 14.45 14.32 43.79
CA ALA A 22 14.68 12.92 44.16
C ALA A 22 14.42 12.09 42.91
N ASP A 23 15.49 11.56 42.38
CA ASP A 23 15.50 10.72 41.21
C ASP A 23 14.80 9.38 41.43
N GLY A 24 14.19 8.84 40.41
CA GLY A 24 13.80 7.44 40.33
C GLY A 24 14.75 6.63 39.46
N THR A 25 14.71 5.33 39.54
CA THR A 25 15.55 4.42 38.80
C THR A 25 14.71 3.64 37.77
N VAL A 26 15.20 3.53 36.53
CA VAL A 26 14.63 2.65 35.52
C VAL A 26 15.69 1.60 35.16
N ARG A 27 15.31 0.34 35.26
CA ARG A 27 16.16 -0.79 34.87
C ARG A 27 15.38 -1.81 34.07
N GLY A 28 16.06 -2.63 33.30
CA GLY A 28 15.41 -3.70 32.54
C GLY A 28 16.37 -4.39 31.59
N LYS A 29 15.78 -5.21 30.75
CA LYS A 29 16.49 -5.99 29.73
C LYS A 29 15.91 -5.73 28.36
N VAL A 30 16.79 -5.56 27.36
CA VAL A 30 16.42 -5.47 25.94
C VAL A 30 16.79 -6.80 25.27
N TYR A 31 15.86 -7.35 24.48
CA TYR A 31 16.00 -8.63 23.80
C TYR A 31 15.37 -8.60 22.41
N ASP A 32 15.77 -9.50 21.56
CA ASP A 32 15.14 -9.75 20.26
C ASP A 32 13.77 -10.42 20.44
N ASN A 33 12.75 -9.92 19.75
CA ASN A 33 11.38 -10.44 19.88
C ASN A 33 11.20 -11.87 19.34
N GLU A 34 11.97 -12.26 18.33
CA GLU A 34 11.86 -13.57 17.68
C GLU A 34 12.74 -14.61 18.37
N THR A 35 14.02 -14.31 18.58
CA THR A 35 15.00 -15.26 19.14
C THR A 35 15.03 -15.27 20.66
N ARG A 36 14.50 -14.21 21.32
CA ARG A 36 14.60 -13.97 22.77
C ARG A 36 16.01 -13.76 23.28
N GLU A 37 16.98 -13.64 22.40
CA GLU A 37 18.37 -13.36 22.78
C GLU A 37 18.54 -11.93 23.28
N PRO A 38 19.44 -11.71 24.27
CA PRO A 38 19.71 -10.37 24.78
C PRO A 38 20.44 -9.52 23.74
N LEU A 39 20.05 -8.25 23.63
CA LEU A 39 20.67 -7.29 22.73
C LEU A 39 21.65 -6.38 23.48
N ALA A 40 22.93 -6.59 23.24
CA ALA A 40 24.02 -5.74 23.76
C ALA A 40 24.23 -4.50 22.89
N GLY A 41 24.54 -3.34 23.51
CA GLY A 41 24.86 -2.11 22.76
C GLY A 41 23.63 -1.35 22.24
N VAL A 42 22.43 -1.65 22.71
CA VAL A 42 21.22 -0.86 22.40
C VAL A 42 21.33 0.51 23.06
N TYR A 43 21.13 1.57 22.31
CA TYR A 43 21.05 2.92 22.86
C TYR A 43 19.71 3.12 23.54
N VAL A 44 19.72 3.49 24.83
CA VAL A 44 18.55 3.79 25.65
C VAL A 44 18.60 5.30 25.95
N ILE A 45 17.70 6.07 25.36
CA ILE A 45 17.69 7.54 25.36
C ILE A 45 16.43 8.03 26.08
N TRP A 46 16.57 8.91 27.09
CA TRP A 46 15.43 9.46 27.84
C TRP A 46 15.39 10.98 27.94
N GLY A 47 16.32 11.66 27.28
CA GLY A 47 16.39 13.13 27.26
C GLY A 47 17.25 13.65 26.12
N LYS A 48 17.36 14.97 26.00
CA LYS A 48 18.00 15.63 24.86
C LYS A 48 19.49 15.30 24.70
N ASN A 49 20.18 14.89 25.76
CA ASN A 49 21.56 14.41 25.73
C ASN A 49 21.79 13.36 26.83
N LEU A 50 20.70 12.69 27.26
CA LEU A 50 20.75 11.68 28.30
C LEU A 50 20.48 10.33 27.69
N GLY A 51 21.39 9.41 27.85
CA GLY A 51 21.30 8.06 27.33
C GLY A 51 22.32 7.13 27.96
N THR A 52 22.07 5.85 27.84
CA THR A 52 22.97 4.75 28.20
C THR A 52 22.93 3.68 27.13
N THR A 53 23.75 2.64 27.28
CA THR A 53 23.73 1.48 26.39
C THR A 53 23.50 0.21 27.21
N THR A 54 22.89 -0.81 26.57
CA THR A 54 22.77 -2.13 27.21
C THR A 54 24.10 -2.85 27.24
N GLY A 55 24.36 -3.55 28.36
CA GLY A 55 25.53 -4.43 28.54
C GLY A 55 25.39 -5.75 27.76
N GLU A 56 26.41 -6.62 27.88
CA GLU A 56 26.50 -7.92 27.17
C GLU A 56 25.26 -8.81 27.33
N ASN A 57 24.61 -8.78 28.49
CA ASN A 57 23.39 -9.55 28.79
C ASN A 57 22.11 -8.78 28.45
N GLY A 58 22.20 -7.67 27.70
CA GLY A 58 21.07 -6.83 27.34
C GLY A 58 20.51 -5.97 28.47
N ASN A 59 21.13 -5.96 29.66
CA ASN A 59 20.64 -5.21 30.81
C ASN A 59 21.04 -3.73 30.72
N TYR A 60 20.15 -2.86 31.21
CA TYR A 60 20.41 -1.43 31.37
C TYR A 60 19.85 -0.92 32.68
N SER A 61 20.42 0.18 33.18
CA SER A 61 19.93 0.89 34.35
C SER A 61 20.35 2.36 34.26
N PHE A 62 19.46 3.26 34.63
CA PHE A 62 19.74 4.69 34.71
C PHE A 62 18.82 5.36 35.75
N THR A 63 19.24 6.53 36.24
CA THR A 63 18.41 7.39 37.08
C THR A 63 17.89 8.58 36.28
N ALA A 64 16.70 9.03 36.57
CA ALA A 64 16.08 10.16 35.91
C ALA A 64 15.16 10.92 36.87
N ASP A 65 14.88 12.18 36.53
CA ASP A 65 13.95 13.03 37.25
C ASP A 65 12.55 12.42 37.28
N THR A 66 11.80 12.69 38.34
CA THR A 66 10.41 12.22 38.49
C THR A 66 9.47 12.90 37.49
N GLY A 67 8.48 12.16 36.99
CA GLY A 67 7.49 12.64 36.04
C GLY A 67 7.29 11.75 34.85
N ARG A 68 6.69 12.31 33.80
CA ARG A 68 6.48 11.60 32.53
C ARG A 68 7.77 11.51 31.75
N LEU A 69 8.21 10.29 31.47
CA LEU A 69 9.46 10.01 30.80
C LEU A 69 9.19 9.21 29.51
N ASN A 70 9.73 9.70 28.39
CA ASN A 70 9.75 8.99 27.10
C ASN A 70 11.14 8.37 26.91
N ILE A 71 11.19 7.04 26.86
CA ILE A 71 12.42 6.29 26.70
C ILE A 71 12.43 5.68 25.31
N THR A 72 13.46 6.00 24.53
CA THR A 72 13.63 5.53 23.17
C THR A 72 14.78 4.53 23.10
N PHE A 73 14.50 3.35 22.54
CA PHE A 73 15.47 2.27 22.34
C PHE A 73 15.84 2.22 20.86
N GLN A 74 17.13 2.34 20.55
CA GLN A 74 17.65 2.33 19.18
C GLN A 74 18.81 1.34 19.05
N PHE A 75 18.74 0.49 18.02
CA PHE A 75 19.80 -0.45 17.69
C PHE A 75 19.94 -0.60 16.18
N ILE A 76 21.16 -0.76 15.69
CA ILE A 76 21.42 -0.91 14.26
C ILE A 76 20.74 -2.18 13.74
N GLY A 77 19.91 -2.05 12.71
CA GLY A 77 19.18 -3.18 12.13
C GLY A 77 17.83 -3.49 12.80
N TYR A 78 17.45 -2.77 13.85
CA TYR A 78 16.18 -2.95 14.57
C TYR A 78 15.25 -1.74 14.43
N GLU A 79 13.97 -1.98 14.59
CA GLU A 79 12.96 -0.92 14.66
C GLU A 79 13.14 -0.13 15.97
N THR A 80 13.04 1.19 15.88
CA THR A 80 13.10 2.06 17.07
C THR A 80 11.85 1.86 17.92
N VAL A 81 12.02 1.59 19.21
CA VAL A 81 10.92 1.41 20.16
C VAL A 81 10.92 2.59 21.15
N THR A 82 9.76 3.24 21.30
CA THR A 82 9.57 4.29 22.32
C THR A 82 8.53 3.84 23.34
N LYS A 83 8.87 3.98 24.63
CA LYS A 83 7.99 3.69 25.76
C LYS A 83 7.81 4.93 26.60
N THR A 84 6.60 5.21 27.04
CA THR A 84 6.27 6.29 27.95
C THR A 84 5.93 5.69 29.29
N ILE A 85 6.61 6.15 30.34
CA ILE A 85 6.37 5.76 31.73
C ILE A 85 6.14 7.01 32.60
N PHE A 86 5.64 6.82 33.81
CA PHE A 86 5.57 7.86 34.83
C PHE A 86 6.41 7.42 36.02
N LEU A 87 7.52 8.10 36.26
CA LEU A 87 8.50 7.76 37.29
C LEU A 87 8.21 8.58 38.56
N ARG A 88 8.03 7.90 39.69
CA ARG A 88 7.84 8.54 40.99
C ARG A 88 9.14 8.64 41.77
N GLN A 89 9.13 9.47 42.79
CA GLN A 89 10.24 9.68 43.72
C GLN A 89 10.70 8.36 44.36
N SER A 90 12.00 8.08 44.26
CA SER A 90 12.64 6.85 44.79
C SER A 90 12.04 5.54 44.28
N GLU A 91 11.25 5.59 43.21
CA GLU A 91 10.67 4.40 42.55
C GLU A 91 11.71 3.72 41.66
N THR A 92 11.69 2.40 41.64
CA THR A 92 12.44 1.60 40.69
C THR A 92 11.45 0.92 39.75
N ILE A 93 11.47 1.28 38.47
CA ILE A 93 10.65 0.66 37.44
C ILE A 93 11.49 -0.38 36.69
N GLU A 94 10.97 -1.60 36.58
CA GLU A 94 11.53 -2.63 35.72
C GLU A 94 10.82 -2.60 34.37
N LEU A 95 11.55 -2.27 33.28
CA LEU A 95 11.03 -2.12 31.94
C LEU A 95 11.80 -3.02 30.98
N ASN A 96 11.25 -4.21 30.69
CA ASN A 96 11.82 -5.12 29.71
C ASN A 96 11.25 -4.82 28.32
N VAL A 97 12.13 -4.73 27.30
CA VAL A 97 11.75 -4.29 25.96
C VAL A 97 12.24 -5.28 24.91
N GLY A 98 11.29 -5.80 24.14
CA GLY A 98 11.59 -6.57 22.93
C GLY A 98 11.71 -5.65 21.73
N MET A 99 12.74 -5.82 20.93
CA MET A 99 12.95 -5.13 19.67
C MET A 99 12.84 -6.10 18.50
N SER A 100 12.27 -5.64 17.39
CA SER A 100 12.13 -6.42 16.16
C SER A 100 13.12 -5.94 15.11
N MET A 101 13.74 -6.85 14.37
CA MET A 101 14.62 -6.49 13.26
C MET A 101 13.85 -5.66 12.22
N LYS A 102 14.48 -4.63 11.66
CA LYS A 102 13.98 -3.95 10.47
C LYS A 102 13.97 -4.95 9.32
N LYS A 103 12.81 -5.21 8.76
CA LYS A 103 12.72 -5.98 7.52
C LYS A 103 13.49 -5.23 6.44
N ARG A 104 14.61 -5.78 5.99
CA ARG A 104 15.36 -5.23 4.85
C ARG A 104 14.54 -5.47 3.58
N GLU A 105 14.63 -4.58 2.59
CA GLU A 105 14.03 -4.81 1.27
C GLU A 105 14.51 -6.11 0.62
N ILE A 106 15.70 -6.56 0.98
CA ILE A 106 16.35 -7.80 0.52
C ILE A 106 15.58 -9.06 0.97
N ASP A 107 14.85 -8.99 2.10
CA ASP A 107 14.06 -10.11 2.63
C ASP A 107 12.61 -10.13 2.11
N GLN A 108 12.29 -9.25 1.15
CA GLN A 108 10.96 -9.20 0.56
C GLN A 108 10.67 -10.49 -0.21
N ILE A 109 9.58 -11.17 0.17
CA ILE A 109 9.13 -12.40 -0.46
C ILE A 109 8.29 -12.05 -1.68
N VAL A 110 8.60 -12.67 -2.79
CA VAL A 110 7.90 -12.56 -4.06
C VAL A 110 7.51 -13.93 -4.60
N ILE A 111 6.49 -13.98 -5.44
CA ILE A 111 5.95 -15.24 -5.98
C ILE A 111 6.03 -15.26 -7.51
N SER A 112 5.93 -14.11 -8.16
CA SER A 112 5.78 -14.03 -9.60
C SER A 112 6.97 -14.56 -10.40
N ALA A 113 8.18 -14.48 -9.86
CA ALA A 113 9.38 -14.87 -10.61
C ALA A 113 9.39 -16.34 -11.01
N ASN A 114 9.02 -17.25 -10.09
CA ASN A 114 9.05 -18.71 -10.32
C ASN A 114 7.75 -19.42 -9.89
N ARG A 115 6.67 -18.67 -9.67
CA ARG A 115 5.39 -19.15 -9.10
C ARG A 115 5.52 -19.79 -7.72
N THR A 116 6.65 -19.60 -7.04
CA THR A 116 6.94 -20.04 -5.68
C THR A 116 7.43 -18.87 -4.85
N GLU A 117 7.23 -18.96 -3.54
CA GLU A 117 7.73 -17.95 -2.60
C GLU A 117 9.26 -17.97 -2.58
N GLN A 118 9.89 -16.87 -2.92
CA GLN A 118 11.34 -16.68 -2.93
C GLN A 118 11.69 -15.28 -2.44
N ARG A 119 12.89 -15.13 -1.91
CA ARG A 119 13.42 -13.81 -1.58
C ARG A 119 13.85 -13.10 -2.85
N ILE A 120 13.58 -11.80 -2.93
CA ILE A 120 13.96 -11.01 -4.12
C ILE A 120 15.47 -11.10 -4.41
N ALA A 121 16.30 -11.21 -3.37
CA ALA A 121 17.75 -11.35 -3.48
C ALA A 121 18.22 -12.67 -4.13
N GLU A 122 17.38 -13.68 -4.19
CA GLU A 122 17.69 -15.00 -4.77
C GLU A 122 17.27 -15.10 -6.24
N LEU A 123 16.64 -14.04 -6.79
CA LEU A 123 16.14 -14.06 -8.14
C LEU A 123 17.21 -13.73 -9.15
N THR A 124 17.19 -14.47 -10.27
CA THR A 124 18.04 -14.22 -11.43
C THR A 124 17.40 -13.27 -12.44
N VAL A 125 16.15 -12.86 -12.24
CA VAL A 125 15.39 -11.96 -13.12
C VAL A 125 15.33 -10.55 -12.52
N SER A 126 15.31 -9.54 -13.40
CA SER A 126 15.11 -8.15 -12.96
C SER A 126 13.69 -7.94 -12.52
N MET A 127 13.51 -7.61 -11.25
CA MET A 127 12.20 -7.47 -10.62
C MET A 127 12.16 -6.23 -9.74
N ASP A 128 11.02 -5.52 -9.77
CA ASP A 128 10.68 -4.47 -8.84
C ASP A 128 9.47 -4.90 -8.01
N VAL A 129 9.41 -4.40 -6.79
CA VAL A 129 8.25 -4.61 -5.91
C VAL A 129 7.80 -3.27 -5.34
N ILE A 130 6.54 -2.93 -5.60
CA ILE A 130 5.88 -1.76 -5.05
C ILE A 130 5.05 -2.22 -3.84
N LYS A 131 5.32 -1.66 -2.67
CA LYS A 131 4.54 -1.93 -1.45
C LYS A 131 3.21 -1.20 -1.48
N ALA A 132 2.19 -1.75 -0.84
CA ALA A 132 0.88 -1.10 -0.74
C ALA A 132 0.93 0.27 -0.06
N SER A 133 1.85 0.48 0.90
CA SER A 133 2.06 1.79 1.54
C SER A 133 2.42 2.90 0.54
N PHE A 134 3.11 2.56 -0.55
CA PHE A 134 3.44 3.54 -1.57
C PHE A 134 2.20 4.16 -2.23
N LEU A 135 1.11 3.40 -2.38
CA LEU A 135 -0.15 3.91 -2.92
C LEU A 135 -0.78 4.92 -1.96
N SER A 136 -0.87 4.57 -0.67
CA SER A 136 -1.45 5.43 0.36
C SER A 136 -0.63 6.70 0.59
N ASP A 137 0.71 6.57 0.62
CA ASP A 137 1.62 7.67 0.87
C ASP A 137 1.65 8.70 -0.29
N ASN A 138 1.31 8.26 -1.52
CA ASN A 138 1.28 9.10 -2.72
C ASN A 138 -0.14 9.39 -3.23
N HIS A 139 -1.18 9.01 -2.49
CA HIS A 139 -2.58 9.23 -2.86
C HIS A 139 -2.95 8.70 -4.26
N ILE A 140 -2.41 7.53 -4.63
CA ILE A 140 -2.61 6.94 -5.95
C ILE A 140 -3.86 6.06 -5.93
N THR A 141 -4.85 6.42 -6.73
CA THR A 141 -6.11 5.69 -6.91
C THR A 141 -6.25 5.04 -8.28
N ASP A 142 -5.37 5.40 -9.22
CA ASP A 142 -5.31 4.86 -10.58
C ASP A 142 -4.09 3.95 -10.78
N ALA A 143 -4.32 2.77 -11.33
CA ALA A 143 -3.27 1.78 -11.54
C ALA A 143 -2.28 2.17 -12.65
N GLN A 144 -2.72 2.90 -13.68
CA GLN A 144 -1.84 3.35 -14.76
C GLN A 144 -0.88 4.43 -14.26
N GLU A 145 -1.40 5.37 -13.43
CA GLU A 145 -0.56 6.38 -12.79
C GLU A 145 0.51 5.74 -11.92
N LEU A 146 0.14 4.73 -11.13
CA LEU A 146 1.09 3.98 -10.29
C LEU A 146 2.20 3.36 -11.12
N ILE A 147 1.83 2.67 -12.20
CA ILE A 147 2.79 1.96 -13.03
C ILE A 147 3.69 2.94 -13.78
N ASN A 148 3.17 4.08 -14.24
CA ASN A 148 3.95 5.15 -14.87
C ASN A 148 4.99 5.79 -13.91
N LYS A 149 4.77 5.72 -12.59
CA LYS A 149 5.76 6.17 -11.59
C LYS A 149 6.90 5.17 -11.37
N THR A 150 6.81 3.98 -12.00
CA THR A 150 7.84 2.93 -11.86
C THR A 150 8.93 3.10 -12.91
N PRO A 151 10.21 3.22 -12.53
CA PRO A 151 11.30 3.41 -13.48
C PRO A 151 11.35 2.33 -14.55
N GLY A 152 11.44 2.75 -15.81
CA GLY A 152 11.54 1.85 -16.96
C GLY A 152 10.23 1.17 -17.36
N ILE A 153 9.10 1.70 -16.92
CA ILE A 153 7.77 1.30 -17.38
C ILE A 153 7.01 2.54 -17.79
N GLU A 154 6.26 2.43 -18.87
CA GLU A 154 5.41 3.48 -19.40
C GLU A 154 4.08 2.87 -19.85
N VAL A 155 2.98 3.54 -19.55
CA VAL A 155 1.65 3.16 -20.05
C VAL A 155 1.19 4.23 -21.02
N ILE A 156 1.04 3.86 -22.29
CA ILE A 156 0.57 4.72 -23.38
C ILE A 156 -0.71 4.09 -23.94
N ASP A 157 -1.78 4.88 -24.01
CA ASP A 157 -3.10 4.43 -24.50
C ASP A 157 -3.57 3.11 -23.86
N GLY A 158 -3.35 2.97 -22.54
CA GLY A 158 -3.70 1.77 -21.80
C GLY A 158 -2.79 0.56 -22.03
N GLN A 159 -1.73 0.69 -22.82
CA GLN A 159 -0.77 -0.38 -23.08
C GLN A 159 0.51 -0.17 -22.29
N ALA A 160 0.88 -1.13 -21.44
CA ALA A 160 2.11 -1.08 -20.69
C ALA A 160 3.31 -1.46 -21.59
N SER A 161 4.38 -0.69 -21.49
CA SER A 161 5.68 -0.93 -22.12
C SER A 161 6.75 -1.04 -21.04
N VAL A 162 7.59 -2.05 -21.10
CA VAL A 162 8.68 -2.26 -20.15
C VAL A 162 10.01 -2.10 -20.90
N ARG A 163 10.89 -1.21 -20.39
CA ARG A 163 12.22 -0.93 -20.95
C ARG A 163 12.22 -0.54 -22.44
N GLY A 164 11.20 0.23 -22.85
CA GLY A 164 11.06 0.65 -24.25
C GLY A 164 10.73 -0.50 -25.21
N GLY A 165 10.37 -1.66 -24.70
CA GLY A 165 9.87 -2.77 -25.50
C GLY A 165 8.58 -2.38 -26.21
N SER A 166 8.32 -2.95 -27.40
CA SER A 166 7.12 -2.67 -28.18
C SER A 166 5.86 -3.17 -27.47
N GLY A 167 5.40 -2.43 -26.47
CA GLY A 167 4.15 -2.71 -25.74
C GLY A 167 2.91 -2.43 -26.57
N PHE A 168 3.06 -1.62 -27.61
CA PHE A 168 1.97 -1.16 -28.44
C PHE A 168 1.89 -1.97 -29.74
N SER A 169 0.79 -2.66 -29.92
CA SER A 169 0.45 -3.32 -31.16
C SER A 169 -1.05 -3.23 -31.35
N TYR A 170 -1.51 -2.33 -32.22
CA TYR A 170 -2.91 -2.23 -32.57
C TYR A 170 -3.45 -3.61 -32.96
N GLY A 171 -4.49 -4.07 -32.26
CA GLY A 171 -5.19 -5.33 -32.53
C GLY A 171 -4.50 -6.61 -32.05
N ALA A 172 -3.32 -6.54 -31.41
CA ALA A 172 -2.61 -7.73 -30.92
C ALA A 172 -2.57 -7.86 -29.40
N GLY A 173 -3.19 -6.93 -28.65
CA GLY A 173 -3.20 -6.91 -27.20
C GLY A 173 -1.88 -6.48 -26.56
N SER A 174 -1.88 -6.43 -25.25
CA SER A 174 -0.71 -6.07 -24.45
C SER A 174 0.34 -7.18 -24.49
N ARG A 175 1.62 -6.81 -24.62
CA ARG A 175 2.78 -7.71 -24.47
C ARG A 175 3.32 -7.74 -23.04
N VAL A 176 2.76 -6.93 -22.16
CA VAL A 176 2.96 -6.99 -20.72
C VAL A 176 1.72 -7.62 -20.11
N LEU A 177 1.93 -8.72 -19.42
CA LEU A 177 0.84 -9.46 -18.79
C LEU A 177 0.51 -8.88 -17.43
N VAL A 178 -0.69 -8.36 -17.26
CA VAL A 178 -1.21 -7.91 -15.95
C VAL A 178 -1.99 -9.02 -15.30
N LEU A 179 -1.68 -9.27 -14.03
CA LEU A 179 -2.25 -10.34 -13.23
C LEU A 179 -2.84 -9.80 -11.92
N ILE A 180 -3.87 -10.49 -11.42
CA ILE A 180 -4.33 -10.40 -10.04
C ILE A 180 -4.13 -11.78 -9.43
N ASP A 181 -3.30 -11.89 -8.39
CA ASP A 181 -2.96 -13.15 -7.72
C ASP A 181 -2.54 -14.27 -8.70
N GLY A 182 -1.86 -13.90 -9.79
CA GLY A 182 -1.40 -14.84 -10.82
C GLY A 182 -2.43 -15.22 -11.88
N LEU A 183 -3.63 -14.62 -11.89
CA LEU A 183 -4.64 -14.77 -12.92
C LEU A 183 -4.66 -13.57 -13.88
N PRO A 184 -4.66 -13.77 -15.21
CA PRO A 184 -4.66 -12.69 -16.19
C PRO A 184 -5.85 -11.73 -16.04
N MET A 185 -5.58 -10.42 -16.17
CA MET A 185 -6.57 -9.35 -16.17
C MET A 185 -6.61 -8.68 -17.54
N LEU A 186 -6.91 -9.48 -18.55
CA LEU A 186 -7.00 -9.05 -19.94
C LEU A 186 -8.41 -9.28 -20.46
N SER A 187 -8.85 -8.45 -21.42
CA SER A 187 -10.07 -8.68 -22.14
C SER A 187 -9.94 -9.90 -23.07
N ALA A 188 -11.02 -10.64 -23.26
CA ALA A 188 -11.01 -11.86 -24.08
C ALA A 188 -10.95 -11.56 -25.58
N ASP A 189 -11.46 -10.40 -26.00
CA ASP A 189 -11.53 -9.97 -27.41
C ASP A 189 -10.19 -9.47 -27.96
N ALA A 190 -9.61 -8.47 -27.29
CA ALA A 190 -8.44 -7.75 -27.78
C ALA A 190 -7.20 -7.89 -26.89
N GLY A 191 -7.28 -8.64 -25.79
CA GLY A 191 -6.17 -8.76 -24.84
C GLY A 191 -5.78 -7.43 -24.17
N ASN A 192 -6.72 -6.48 -24.07
CA ASN A 192 -6.49 -5.19 -23.44
C ASN A 192 -6.52 -5.31 -21.91
N ILE A 193 -5.66 -4.56 -21.25
CA ILE A 193 -5.62 -4.51 -19.78
C ILE A 193 -6.83 -3.70 -19.27
N LYS A 194 -7.57 -4.26 -18.32
CA LYS A 194 -8.69 -3.60 -17.65
C LYS A 194 -8.22 -2.85 -16.40
N TRP A 195 -7.42 -1.81 -16.58
CA TRP A 195 -6.76 -1.03 -15.52
C TRP A 195 -7.70 -0.50 -14.44
N GLN A 196 -8.86 0.01 -14.86
CA GLN A 196 -9.85 0.62 -13.97
C GLN A 196 -10.46 -0.37 -12.96
N PHE A 197 -10.39 -1.69 -13.23
CA PHE A 197 -10.96 -2.72 -12.38
C PHE A 197 -9.94 -3.46 -11.52
N LEU A 198 -8.67 -3.01 -11.50
CA LEU A 198 -7.65 -3.57 -10.64
C LEU A 198 -7.90 -3.20 -9.17
N PRO A 199 -7.84 -4.17 -8.22
CA PRO A 199 -8.16 -3.97 -6.81
C PRO A 199 -6.98 -3.31 -6.08
N LEU A 200 -6.94 -1.98 -6.00
CA LEU A 200 -5.86 -1.25 -5.35
C LEU A 200 -6.02 -1.15 -3.82
N GLU A 201 -7.24 -1.31 -3.30
CA GLU A 201 -7.58 -1.07 -1.90
C GLU A 201 -7.06 -2.14 -0.95
N ASN A 202 -6.91 -3.38 -1.42
CA ASN A 202 -6.58 -4.56 -0.62
C ASN A 202 -5.30 -5.26 -1.09
N LEU A 203 -4.31 -4.49 -1.52
CA LEU A 203 -3.04 -5.04 -1.96
C LEU A 203 -2.06 -5.25 -0.81
N SER A 204 -1.22 -6.26 -0.91
CA SER A 204 0.00 -6.41 -0.13
C SER A 204 1.19 -5.76 -0.84
N GLN A 205 1.31 -6.04 -2.14
CA GLN A 205 2.39 -5.55 -3.00
C GLN A 205 2.03 -5.73 -4.47
N ILE A 206 2.78 -5.05 -5.34
CA ILE A 206 2.75 -5.26 -6.79
C ILE A 206 4.13 -5.75 -7.22
N GLU A 207 4.17 -6.89 -7.87
CA GLU A 207 5.38 -7.54 -8.34
C GLU A 207 5.53 -7.31 -9.85
N ILE A 208 6.66 -6.74 -10.25
CA ILE A 208 6.91 -6.35 -11.65
C ILE A 208 8.16 -7.05 -12.15
N ILE A 209 7.99 -7.98 -13.08
CA ILE A 209 9.09 -8.64 -13.77
C ILE A 209 9.39 -7.90 -15.07
N LYS A 210 10.63 -7.43 -15.21
CA LYS A 210 11.10 -6.68 -16.38
C LYS A 210 11.84 -7.59 -17.34
N GLY A 211 11.15 -8.12 -18.32
CA GLY A 211 11.70 -8.99 -19.34
C GLY A 211 10.78 -10.15 -19.70
N ALA A 212 11.21 -10.99 -20.63
CA ALA A 212 10.42 -12.11 -21.11
C ALA A 212 10.22 -13.17 -20.04
N SER A 213 8.97 -13.53 -19.78
CA SER A 213 8.55 -14.58 -18.86
C SER A 213 7.49 -15.51 -19.46
N SER A 214 7.47 -15.57 -20.80
CA SER A 214 6.50 -16.34 -21.58
C SER A 214 6.51 -17.83 -21.28
N VAL A 215 7.65 -18.38 -20.86
CA VAL A 215 7.77 -19.80 -20.47
C VAL A 215 6.86 -20.17 -19.31
N LEU A 216 6.70 -19.25 -18.35
CA LEU A 216 5.88 -19.49 -17.14
C LEU A 216 4.43 -18.98 -17.29
N TYR A 217 4.22 -17.96 -18.12
CA TYR A 217 2.97 -17.19 -18.14
C TYR A 217 2.30 -17.10 -19.51
N GLY A 218 2.90 -17.66 -20.55
CA GLY A 218 2.36 -17.68 -21.90
C GLY A 218 2.73 -16.46 -22.73
N SER A 219 2.16 -16.38 -23.95
CA SER A 219 2.54 -15.44 -25.00
C SER A 219 2.35 -13.97 -24.67
N SER A 220 1.42 -13.63 -23.78
CA SER A 220 1.19 -12.24 -23.38
C SER A 220 2.27 -11.68 -22.43
N ALA A 221 3.20 -12.51 -21.93
CA ALA A 221 4.30 -12.10 -21.05
C ALA A 221 5.63 -11.93 -21.78
N LEU A 222 5.62 -11.31 -22.96
CA LEU A 222 6.81 -11.13 -23.81
C LEU A 222 7.74 -10.04 -23.28
N ASN A 223 7.21 -8.92 -22.80
CA ASN A 223 7.99 -7.77 -22.33
C ASN A 223 8.06 -7.67 -20.81
N GLY A 224 7.14 -8.32 -20.10
CA GLY A 224 7.11 -8.27 -18.64
C GLY A 224 5.80 -8.75 -18.07
N ILE A 225 5.78 -8.75 -16.74
CA ILE A 225 4.60 -9.12 -15.93
C ILE A 225 4.42 -8.07 -14.85
N ILE A 226 3.16 -7.71 -14.59
CA ILE A 226 2.74 -6.86 -13.47
C ILE A 226 1.70 -7.66 -12.68
N ASN A 227 2.04 -8.11 -11.49
CA ASN A 227 1.15 -8.94 -10.68
C ASN A 227 0.72 -8.20 -9.40
N PHE A 228 -0.55 -7.88 -9.30
CA PHE A 228 -1.19 -7.29 -8.15
C PHE A 228 -1.51 -8.38 -7.14
N ARG A 229 -0.88 -8.31 -5.97
CA ARG A 229 -1.00 -9.31 -4.90
C ARG A 229 -1.97 -8.85 -3.84
N SER A 230 -3.02 -9.62 -3.60
CA SER A 230 -3.97 -9.37 -2.53
C SER A 230 -3.32 -9.54 -1.15
N ALA A 231 -3.73 -8.71 -0.19
CA ALA A 231 -3.29 -8.84 1.19
C ALA A 231 -4.01 -10.00 1.89
N ASP A 232 -3.27 -10.76 2.68
CA ASP A 232 -3.81 -11.74 3.61
C ASP A 232 -4.09 -11.11 4.99
N ALA A 233 -5.03 -11.67 5.74
CA ALA A 233 -5.39 -11.15 7.04
C ALA A 233 -4.29 -11.43 8.08
N SER A 234 -3.97 -10.42 8.87
CA SER A 234 -3.13 -10.54 10.05
C SER A 234 -3.98 -10.83 11.30
N ASN A 235 -3.33 -11.06 12.45
CA ASN A 235 -4.02 -11.28 13.71
C ASN A 235 -4.80 -10.04 14.19
N LYS A 236 -4.43 -8.86 13.72
CA LYS A 236 -5.15 -7.60 14.02
C LYS A 236 -5.95 -7.18 12.80
N PRO A 237 -7.24 -6.86 12.95
CA PRO A 237 -8.02 -6.29 11.86
C PRO A 237 -7.41 -4.96 11.38
N VAL A 238 -7.41 -4.75 10.07
CA VAL A 238 -6.98 -3.49 9.48
C VAL A 238 -8.18 -2.91 8.73
N THR A 239 -8.52 -1.67 9.06
CA THR A 239 -9.55 -0.90 8.36
C THR A 239 -8.95 0.40 7.90
N GLN A 240 -9.13 0.73 6.65
CA GLN A 240 -8.68 1.99 6.05
C GLN A 240 -9.88 2.65 5.37
N PHE A 241 -9.99 3.94 5.54
CA PHE A 241 -10.95 4.79 4.85
C PHE A 241 -10.21 6.02 4.35
N PHE A 242 -10.37 6.31 3.08
CA PHE A 242 -9.74 7.45 2.44
C PHE A 242 -10.77 8.19 1.62
N THR A 243 -10.75 9.52 1.69
CA THR A 243 -11.55 10.40 0.84
C THR A 243 -10.67 11.49 0.28
N GLU A 244 -10.92 11.83 -0.94
CA GLU A 244 -10.25 12.90 -1.65
C GLU A 244 -11.29 13.75 -2.37
N ALA A 245 -11.06 15.05 -2.37
CA ALA A 245 -11.83 16.00 -3.16
C ALA A 245 -10.91 17.10 -3.66
N GLY A 246 -11.08 17.50 -4.89
CA GLY A 246 -10.29 18.55 -5.47
C GLY A 246 -11.05 19.35 -6.51
N VAL A 247 -10.49 20.50 -6.85
CA VAL A 247 -11.00 21.39 -7.86
C VAL A 247 -9.92 21.66 -8.89
N PHE A 248 -10.26 21.57 -10.16
CA PHE A 248 -9.35 21.91 -11.23
C PHE A 248 -9.24 23.44 -11.35
N GLY A 249 -8.03 23.95 -11.22
CA GLY A 249 -7.74 25.38 -11.38
C GLY A 249 -7.85 25.83 -12.83
N SER A 250 -8.10 27.11 -13.03
CA SER A 250 -8.13 27.70 -14.38
C SER A 250 -6.73 27.75 -14.98
N PRO A 251 -6.56 27.43 -16.27
CA PRO A 251 -5.30 27.57 -16.96
C PRO A 251 -4.88 29.05 -17.06
N ARG A 252 -3.59 29.28 -17.28
CA ARG A 252 -3.04 30.64 -17.45
C ARG A 252 -3.64 31.35 -18.63
N ASN A 253 -3.86 30.65 -19.75
CA ASN A 253 -4.58 31.18 -20.90
C ASN A 253 -6.08 31.01 -20.69
N ARG A 254 -6.79 32.11 -20.50
CA ARG A 254 -8.22 32.11 -20.25
C ARG A 254 -9.07 31.70 -21.46
N GLU A 255 -8.56 31.77 -22.68
CA GLU A 255 -9.26 31.30 -23.89
C GLU A 255 -9.44 29.78 -23.88
N TRP A 256 -8.61 29.06 -23.12
CA TRP A 256 -8.71 27.62 -22.95
C TRP A 256 -9.78 27.20 -21.95
N VAL A 257 -10.33 28.12 -21.14
CA VAL A 257 -11.40 27.83 -20.20
C VAL A 257 -12.69 27.57 -20.96
N TRP A 258 -13.26 26.40 -20.82
CA TRP A 258 -14.48 25.98 -21.48
C TRP A 258 -15.66 25.78 -20.50
N TRP A 259 -15.41 25.95 -19.21
CA TRP A 259 -16.38 25.75 -18.13
C TRP A 259 -16.77 27.07 -17.47
N ASP A 260 -18.03 27.17 -17.06
CA ASP A 260 -18.57 28.31 -16.31
C ASP A 260 -18.42 28.13 -14.80
N THR A 261 -18.45 26.86 -14.32
CA THR A 261 -18.26 26.47 -12.91
C THR A 261 -17.02 25.63 -12.77
N PRO A 262 -16.25 25.79 -11.66
CA PRO A 262 -15.05 24.97 -11.44
C PRO A 262 -15.37 23.48 -11.54
N ARG A 263 -14.52 22.75 -12.25
CA ARG A 263 -14.62 21.30 -12.40
C ARG A 263 -14.09 20.62 -11.15
N LEU A 264 -14.76 19.60 -10.69
CA LEU A 264 -14.47 18.90 -9.45
C LEU A 264 -14.08 17.46 -9.70
N PHE A 265 -13.29 16.91 -8.79
CA PHE A 265 -13.15 15.47 -8.64
C PHE A 265 -13.33 15.08 -7.17
N THR A 266 -13.85 13.89 -6.94
CA THR A 266 -13.99 13.32 -5.61
C THR A 266 -13.81 11.82 -5.68
N SER A 267 -13.14 11.28 -4.68
CA SER A 267 -12.94 9.83 -4.52
C SER A 267 -13.18 9.42 -3.07
N ALA A 268 -13.73 8.23 -2.89
CA ALA A 268 -13.87 7.60 -1.59
C ALA A 268 -13.47 6.12 -1.71
N SER A 269 -12.54 5.68 -0.90
CA SER A 269 -12.15 4.28 -0.82
C SER A 269 -12.27 3.75 0.60
N PHE A 270 -12.62 2.48 0.70
CA PHE A 270 -12.71 1.75 1.95
C PHE A 270 -12.06 0.38 1.78
N SER A 271 -11.30 -0.03 2.78
CA SER A 271 -10.81 -1.39 2.87
C SER A 271 -10.91 -1.94 4.29
N HIS A 272 -11.25 -3.22 4.40
CA HIS A 272 -11.29 -3.93 5.66
C HIS A 272 -10.77 -5.34 5.48
N ILE A 273 -9.75 -5.69 6.27
CA ILE A 273 -9.12 -7.02 6.27
C ILE A 273 -9.17 -7.57 7.68
N ARG A 274 -9.75 -8.77 7.84
CA ARG A 274 -9.95 -9.39 9.15
C ARG A 274 -9.86 -10.90 9.08
N LYS A 275 -9.29 -11.49 10.12
CA LYS A 275 -9.33 -12.92 10.37
C LYS A 275 -10.56 -13.31 11.18
N LEU A 276 -11.38 -14.20 10.65
CA LEU A 276 -12.59 -14.76 11.27
C LEU A 276 -12.35 -16.24 11.57
N GLY A 277 -11.74 -16.53 12.70
CA GLY A 277 -11.31 -17.89 13.04
C GLY A 277 -10.31 -18.43 12.01
N ASN A 278 -10.72 -19.43 11.23
CA ASN A 278 -9.89 -20.02 10.17
C ASN A 278 -10.14 -19.42 8.79
N THR A 279 -10.86 -18.31 8.71
CA THR A 279 -11.19 -17.67 7.43
C THR A 279 -10.69 -16.25 7.43
N ASP A 280 -9.93 -15.87 6.42
CA ASP A 280 -9.55 -14.50 6.15
C ASP A 280 -10.64 -13.86 5.27
N LEU A 281 -11.10 -12.70 5.70
CA LEU A 281 -12.00 -11.82 4.95
C LEU A 281 -11.24 -10.57 4.55
N SER A 282 -11.31 -10.22 3.28
CA SER A 282 -10.83 -8.94 2.75
C SER A 282 -11.94 -8.33 1.89
N ILE A 283 -12.28 -7.08 2.15
CA ILE A 283 -13.25 -6.30 1.38
C ILE A 283 -12.66 -4.94 1.07
N GLY A 284 -12.79 -4.50 -0.17
CA GLY A 284 -12.36 -3.19 -0.63
C GLY A 284 -13.37 -2.60 -1.61
N THR A 285 -13.52 -1.29 -1.57
CA THR A 285 -14.34 -0.55 -2.53
C THR A 285 -13.72 0.80 -2.82
N ASN A 286 -13.93 1.28 -4.03
CA ASN A 286 -13.57 2.62 -4.45
C ASN A 286 -14.72 3.22 -5.28
N LEU A 287 -15.00 4.47 -5.03
CA LEU A 287 -15.94 5.30 -5.78
C LEU A 287 -15.19 6.55 -6.24
N LEU A 288 -15.23 6.85 -7.52
CA LEU A 288 -14.60 8.04 -8.13
C LEU A 288 -15.64 8.75 -8.99
N ILE A 289 -15.69 10.06 -8.85
CA ILE A 289 -16.35 10.97 -9.77
C ILE A 289 -15.33 12.02 -10.14
N ASP A 290 -14.92 12.04 -11.38
CA ASP A 290 -14.07 13.06 -11.96
C ASP A 290 -14.83 13.74 -13.11
N GLU A 291 -15.11 15.02 -12.96
CA GLU A 291 -15.80 15.79 -13.98
C GLU A 291 -14.91 16.09 -15.20
N GLY A 292 -13.63 15.84 -15.07
CA GLY A 292 -12.63 16.03 -16.14
C GLY A 292 -12.16 17.46 -16.28
N TYR A 293 -10.86 17.64 -16.40
CA TYR A 293 -10.22 18.91 -16.70
C TYR A 293 -10.43 19.36 -18.15
N ARG A 294 -10.49 18.39 -19.05
CA ARG A 294 -10.79 18.62 -20.46
C ARG A 294 -12.28 18.40 -20.71
N ARG A 295 -12.84 19.10 -21.69
CA ARG A 295 -14.22 18.87 -22.12
C ARG A 295 -14.36 17.45 -22.66
N LEU A 296 -15.42 16.75 -22.33
CA LEU A 296 -15.66 15.35 -22.72
C LEU A 296 -14.58 14.36 -22.27
N ASN A 297 -14.01 14.57 -21.08
CA ASN A 297 -12.99 13.70 -20.50
C ASN A 297 -13.25 13.45 -19.00
N GLY A 298 -14.48 13.16 -18.66
CA GLY A 298 -14.88 12.84 -17.29
C GLY A 298 -14.97 11.32 -17.07
N GLU A 299 -14.89 10.91 -15.82
CA GLU A 299 -14.99 9.51 -15.41
C GLU A 299 -15.82 9.35 -14.14
N LYS A 300 -16.66 8.32 -14.11
CA LYS A 300 -17.27 7.81 -12.90
C LYS A 300 -16.89 6.34 -12.79
N LEU A 301 -16.37 5.95 -11.65
CA LEU A 301 -15.91 4.60 -11.39
C LEU A 301 -16.46 4.12 -10.06
N GLY A 302 -16.97 2.90 -10.06
CA GLY A 302 -17.25 2.14 -8.85
C GLY A 302 -16.64 0.76 -8.96
N ARG A 303 -15.87 0.33 -7.95
CA ARG A 303 -15.35 -1.04 -7.88
C ARG A 303 -15.50 -1.62 -6.48
N LEU A 304 -15.69 -2.92 -6.45
CA LEU A 304 -15.85 -3.73 -5.25
C LEU A 304 -14.97 -4.97 -5.36
N ASN A 305 -14.21 -5.24 -4.34
CA ASN A 305 -13.36 -6.41 -4.19
C ASN A 305 -13.74 -7.16 -2.93
N LEU A 306 -13.97 -8.45 -3.03
CA LEU A 306 -14.23 -9.32 -1.89
C LEU A 306 -13.36 -10.57 -2.03
N ARG A 307 -12.63 -10.93 -0.96
CA ARG A 307 -11.86 -12.17 -0.90
C ARG A 307 -12.14 -12.91 0.38
N LEU A 308 -12.46 -14.19 0.25
CA LEU A 308 -12.59 -15.15 1.33
C LEU A 308 -11.57 -16.25 1.14
N LYS A 309 -10.72 -16.51 2.16
CA LYS A 309 -9.72 -17.57 2.15
C LYS A 309 -9.85 -18.39 3.42
N HIS A 310 -10.20 -19.64 3.28
CA HIS A 310 -10.39 -20.57 4.40
C HIS A 310 -9.20 -21.51 4.54
N PHE A 311 -8.71 -21.68 5.76
CA PHE A 311 -7.65 -22.63 6.12
C PHE A 311 -8.28 -23.88 6.76
N SER A 312 -8.09 -25.04 6.13
CA SER A 312 -8.64 -26.29 6.60
C SER A 312 -8.05 -26.70 7.96
N ARG A 313 -8.92 -27.08 8.91
CA ARG A 313 -8.48 -27.68 10.17
C ARG A 313 -8.21 -29.18 10.05
N LYS A 314 -8.80 -29.83 9.04
CA LYS A 314 -8.71 -31.29 8.85
C LYS A 314 -7.46 -31.68 8.04
N THR A 315 -7.05 -30.84 7.12
CA THR A 315 -5.93 -31.10 6.22
C THR A 315 -4.92 -29.99 6.35
N GLU A 316 -3.79 -30.30 6.95
CA GLU A 316 -2.69 -29.35 7.11
C GLU A 316 -2.18 -28.86 5.74
N GLY A 317 -1.91 -27.57 5.64
CA GLY A 317 -1.44 -26.93 4.41
C GLY A 317 -2.51 -26.69 3.33
N LEU A 318 -3.77 -27.13 3.55
CA LEU A 318 -4.86 -26.86 2.61
C LEU A 318 -5.54 -25.52 2.93
N ASN A 319 -5.57 -24.65 1.93
CA ASN A 319 -6.43 -23.46 1.94
C ASN A 319 -7.19 -23.35 0.61
N TYR A 320 -8.36 -22.77 0.66
CA TYR A 320 -9.22 -22.57 -0.48
C TYR A 320 -10.10 -21.34 -0.28
N GLY A 321 -10.63 -20.82 -1.36
CA GLY A 321 -11.45 -19.63 -1.28
C GLY A 321 -11.93 -19.12 -2.62
N ILE A 322 -12.40 -17.90 -2.59
CA ILE A 322 -12.88 -17.18 -3.77
C ILE A 322 -12.53 -15.70 -3.63
N SER A 323 -12.09 -15.10 -4.75
CA SER A 323 -12.04 -13.65 -4.90
C SER A 323 -13.10 -13.20 -5.89
N ILE A 324 -13.79 -12.13 -5.59
CA ILE A 324 -14.80 -11.51 -6.43
C ILE A 324 -14.36 -10.08 -6.70
N ASN A 325 -14.23 -9.71 -7.97
CA ASN A 325 -13.91 -8.36 -8.39
C ASN A 325 -15.05 -7.89 -9.31
N SER A 326 -15.67 -6.79 -8.95
CA SER A 326 -16.75 -6.18 -9.72
C SER A 326 -16.53 -4.70 -9.88
N GLY A 327 -16.96 -4.15 -11.00
CA GLY A 327 -16.84 -2.72 -11.23
C GLY A 327 -17.76 -2.23 -12.32
N TYR A 328 -18.00 -0.91 -12.25
CA TYR A 328 -18.73 -0.14 -13.24
C TYR A 328 -17.96 1.13 -13.54
N THR A 329 -17.89 1.51 -14.81
CA THR A 329 -17.28 2.76 -15.24
C THR A 329 -18.13 3.45 -16.30
N GLU A 330 -18.26 4.76 -16.17
CA GLU A 330 -18.68 5.67 -17.24
C GLU A 330 -17.48 6.55 -17.55
N LYS A 331 -16.94 6.44 -18.76
CA LYS A 331 -15.78 7.22 -19.17
C LYS A 331 -16.07 7.94 -20.45
N LYS A 332 -15.70 9.20 -20.51
CA LYS A 332 -15.65 9.99 -21.74
C LYS A 332 -14.20 10.15 -22.14
N ASP A 333 -13.93 9.94 -23.41
CA ASP A 333 -12.60 10.03 -23.99
C ASP A 333 -12.67 10.66 -25.39
N PHE A 334 -11.54 11.01 -25.97
CA PHE A 334 -11.47 11.71 -27.25
C PHE A 334 -10.18 11.39 -27.98
N VAL A 335 -10.17 11.64 -29.27
CA VAL A 335 -8.97 11.49 -30.10
C VAL A 335 -8.38 12.82 -30.49
N LEU A 336 -9.21 13.83 -30.80
CA LEU A 336 -8.78 15.14 -31.28
C LEU A 336 -9.43 16.25 -30.45
N TRP A 337 -8.72 17.38 -30.29
CA TRP A 337 -9.26 18.64 -29.79
C TRP A 337 -9.79 19.52 -30.93
N GLU A 338 -10.54 20.58 -30.59
CA GLU A 338 -11.21 21.42 -31.60
C GLU A 338 -10.23 22.14 -32.51
N ASP A 339 -9.27 22.85 -31.91
CA ASP A 339 -8.27 23.64 -32.64
C ASP A 339 -6.99 23.82 -31.80
N ALA A 340 -5.93 24.37 -32.40
CA ALA A 340 -4.64 24.56 -31.75
C ALA A 340 -4.57 25.81 -30.85
N GLU A 341 -5.46 26.80 -31.04
CA GLU A 341 -5.37 28.09 -30.40
C GLU A 341 -6.23 28.17 -29.12
N SER A 342 -7.53 27.94 -29.25
CA SER A 342 -8.49 28.01 -28.15
C SER A 342 -8.97 26.67 -27.67
N GLY A 343 -8.74 25.63 -28.45
CA GLY A 343 -9.27 24.29 -28.29
C GLY A 343 -8.44 23.33 -27.44
N ALA A 344 -7.29 23.76 -26.87
CA ALA A 344 -6.38 22.86 -26.15
C ALA A 344 -7.03 22.03 -25.02
N LEU A 345 -8.07 22.55 -24.36
CA LEU A 345 -8.86 21.86 -23.35
C LEU A 345 -10.28 21.52 -23.83
N LYS A 346 -10.60 21.84 -25.09
CA LYS A 346 -11.88 21.58 -25.72
C LYS A 346 -11.73 20.44 -26.71
N GLN A 347 -12.39 19.34 -26.40
CA GLN A 347 -12.37 18.17 -27.25
C GLN A 347 -13.39 18.31 -28.39
N SER A 348 -13.03 17.81 -29.56
CA SER A 348 -13.96 17.73 -30.66
C SER A 348 -15.07 16.73 -30.34
N SER A 349 -16.31 17.16 -30.45
CA SER A 349 -17.47 16.26 -30.27
C SER A 349 -17.55 15.18 -31.33
N LEU A 350 -16.92 15.39 -32.50
CA LEU A 350 -16.88 14.42 -33.60
C LEU A 350 -16.02 13.19 -33.29
N THR A 351 -15.06 13.34 -32.36
CA THR A 351 -14.14 12.26 -31.96
C THR A 351 -14.31 11.83 -30.51
N ALA A 352 -15.32 12.38 -29.85
CA ALA A 352 -15.67 12.01 -28.47
C ALA A 352 -16.26 10.60 -28.44
N ILE A 353 -15.84 9.84 -27.46
CA ILE A 353 -16.32 8.49 -27.19
C ILE A 353 -16.84 8.46 -25.76
N GLU A 354 -18.10 8.02 -25.60
CA GLU A 354 -18.65 7.69 -24.29
C GLU A 354 -18.70 6.17 -24.14
N LEU A 355 -18.08 5.65 -23.07
CA LEU A 355 -18.00 4.24 -22.75
C LEU A 355 -18.64 3.97 -21.39
N HIS A 356 -19.60 3.05 -21.37
CA HIS A 356 -20.13 2.45 -20.15
C HIS A 356 -19.61 1.02 -20.04
N GLY A 357 -18.85 0.72 -19.01
CA GLY A 357 -18.22 -0.57 -18.79
C GLY A 357 -18.75 -1.25 -17.53
N ASP A 358 -19.17 -2.52 -17.66
CA ASP A 358 -19.48 -3.41 -16.54
C ASP A 358 -18.42 -4.51 -16.49
N PHE A 359 -18.01 -4.89 -15.29
CA PHE A 359 -17.04 -5.95 -15.07
C PHE A 359 -17.38 -6.81 -13.86
N LEU A 360 -17.25 -8.12 -14.03
CA LEU A 360 -17.35 -9.09 -12.95
C LEU A 360 -16.35 -10.22 -13.19
N ALA A 361 -15.53 -10.51 -12.19
CA ALA A 361 -14.66 -11.67 -12.17
C ALA A 361 -14.87 -12.47 -10.88
N LEU A 362 -14.95 -13.79 -11.04
CA LEU A 362 -15.05 -14.79 -9.98
C LEU A 362 -13.81 -15.68 -10.06
N ASP A 363 -12.98 -15.66 -9.03
CA ASP A 363 -11.68 -16.34 -8.99
C ASP A 363 -11.66 -17.36 -7.84
N PRO A 364 -12.22 -18.58 -8.01
CA PRO A 364 -12.05 -19.65 -7.05
C PRO A 364 -10.61 -20.15 -7.07
N PHE A 365 -10.07 -20.47 -5.88
CA PHE A 365 -8.73 -21.00 -5.73
C PHE A 365 -8.65 -22.08 -4.65
N LEU A 366 -7.67 -22.96 -4.82
CA LEU A 366 -7.31 -23.99 -3.85
C LEU A 366 -5.79 -24.14 -3.88
N SER A 367 -5.17 -24.15 -2.70
CA SER A 367 -3.74 -24.40 -2.52
C SER A 367 -3.53 -25.47 -1.46
N LEU A 368 -2.74 -26.48 -1.79
CA LEU A 368 -2.32 -27.53 -0.87
C LEU A 368 -0.79 -27.57 -0.83
N LYS A 369 -0.21 -27.13 0.28
CA LYS A 369 1.23 -27.25 0.57
C LYS A 369 1.43 -28.42 1.54
N LYS A 370 1.86 -29.58 1.03
CA LYS A 370 2.06 -30.78 1.84
C LYS A 370 3.46 -30.83 2.49
N THR A 371 4.45 -30.32 1.77
CA THR A 371 5.83 -30.17 2.23
C THR A 371 6.46 -28.98 1.49
N ASP A 372 7.70 -28.61 1.82
CA ASP A 372 8.40 -27.56 1.05
C ASP A 372 8.71 -27.98 -0.40
N ARG A 373 8.64 -29.29 -0.72
CA ARG A 373 8.86 -29.82 -2.06
C ARG A 373 7.56 -29.98 -2.89
N TYR A 374 6.41 -30.10 -2.23
CA TYR A 374 5.13 -30.39 -2.90
C TYR A 374 4.09 -29.34 -2.57
N LYS A 375 3.79 -28.50 -3.55
CA LYS A 375 2.73 -27.52 -3.52
C LYS A 375 1.85 -27.67 -4.75
N HIS A 376 0.55 -27.77 -4.55
CA HIS A 376 -0.45 -27.80 -5.60
C HIS A 376 -1.32 -26.56 -5.50
N ASP A 377 -1.31 -25.75 -6.54
CA ASP A 377 -2.15 -24.55 -6.66
C ASP A 377 -3.11 -24.73 -7.83
N PHE A 378 -4.39 -24.66 -7.54
CA PHE A 378 -5.44 -24.56 -8.53
C PHE A 378 -6.06 -23.17 -8.47
N ARG A 379 -6.16 -22.50 -9.60
CA ARG A 379 -6.80 -21.19 -9.74
C ARG A 379 -7.58 -21.15 -11.04
N MET A 380 -8.74 -20.55 -10.97
CA MET A 380 -9.63 -20.40 -12.14
C MET A 380 -10.17 -18.98 -12.13
N ARG A 381 -10.43 -18.42 -13.30
CA ARG A 381 -11.17 -17.16 -13.46
C ARG A 381 -12.37 -17.41 -14.37
N VAL A 382 -13.50 -16.93 -13.93
CA VAL A 382 -14.69 -16.72 -14.76
C VAL A 382 -14.93 -15.21 -14.76
N GLN A 383 -14.85 -14.59 -15.93
CA GLN A 383 -15.07 -13.14 -16.02
C GLN A 383 -16.11 -12.82 -17.09
N SER A 384 -16.83 -11.74 -16.83
CA SER A 384 -17.70 -11.10 -17.81
C SER A 384 -17.36 -9.62 -17.86
N SER A 385 -17.19 -9.11 -19.06
CA SER A 385 -16.95 -7.69 -19.30
C SER A 385 -17.86 -7.23 -20.43
N ARG A 386 -18.55 -6.15 -20.21
CA ARG A 386 -19.43 -5.56 -21.21
C ARG A 386 -19.09 -4.09 -21.37
N ASN A 387 -18.85 -3.69 -22.60
CA ASN A 387 -18.68 -2.30 -23.00
C ASN A 387 -19.88 -1.86 -23.84
N ARG A 388 -20.46 -0.72 -23.53
CA ARG A 388 -21.54 -0.10 -24.28
C ARG A 388 -21.11 1.29 -24.72
N PHE A 389 -21.37 1.62 -25.96
CA PHE A 389 -21.10 2.92 -26.57
C PHE A 389 -22.45 3.57 -26.92
N PRO A 390 -23.04 4.39 -26.04
CA PRO A 390 -24.40 4.89 -26.21
C PRO A 390 -24.64 5.63 -27.52
N GLU A 391 -23.63 6.37 -28.01
CA GLU A 391 -23.77 7.18 -29.22
C GLU A 391 -23.56 6.37 -30.53
N SER A 392 -22.96 5.19 -30.45
CA SER A 392 -22.59 4.42 -31.66
C SER A 392 -23.40 3.15 -31.88
N GLU A 393 -24.36 2.83 -31.00
CA GLU A 393 -25.08 1.56 -30.95
C GLU A 393 -24.19 0.30 -30.95
N LYS A 394 -22.87 0.46 -30.80
CA LYS A 394 -21.91 -0.63 -30.76
C LYS A 394 -21.79 -1.13 -29.33
N ASN A 395 -22.04 -2.42 -29.15
CA ASN A 395 -21.83 -3.09 -27.87
C ASN A 395 -20.80 -4.21 -28.05
N ASN A 396 -19.80 -4.22 -27.18
CA ASN A 396 -18.85 -5.31 -27.06
C ASN A 396 -19.09 -6.03 -25.74
N SER A 397 -19.05 -7.35 -25.75
CA SER A 397 -19.11 -8.18 -24.54
C SER A 397 -18.01 -9.22 -24.61
N ASP A 398 -17.22 -9.31 -23.54
CA ASP A 398 -16.24 -10.35 -23.32
C ASP A 398 -16.83 -11.36 -22.32
N ALA A 399 -16.69 -12.63 -22.55
CA ALA A 399 -17.20 -13.68 -21.66
C ALA A 399 -16.07 -14.61 -21.18
#